data_597142813bd942cba2da8c00c775af7b
#
_entry.id   597142813bd942cba2da8c00c775af7b
#
_cell.length_a   1.000
_cell.length_b   1.000
_cell.length_c   1.000
_cell.angle_alpha   90.00
_cell.angle_beta   90.00
_cell.angle_gamma   90.00
#
_symmetry.space_group_name_H-M   'P 1'
#
loop_
_entity.id
_entity.type
_entity.pdbx_description
1 polymer ?
#
loop_
_entity_poly.entity_id
_entity_poly.type
_entity_poly.pdbx_seq_one_letter_code
_entity_poly.pdbx_strand_id
1 'polypeptide(L)'
;MNYVEDLRHTVGATLRITDETQKRAARDQLARDYLPTWGTNVENQLTDQPFVGGDTLHVVDIKLYMIVRWFVSGTVDHVPPTVFDHCAKLKRVYREVSEHPGVKAWLGRTTR
;
A
#
# COMPACT_ATOMS: atom_id res chain seq x y z
N MET A 1 -13.84 1.72 -1.88
CA MET A 1 -12.77 2.73 -1.90
C MET A 1 -12.03 2.66 -3.22
N ASN A 2 -12.16 3.73 -4.03
CA ASN A 2 -11.58 3.75 -5.38
C ASN A 2 -10.06 3.97 -5.39
N TYR A 3 -9.52 4.54 -4.31
CA TYR A 3 -8.09 4.83 -4.24
C TYR A 3 -7.20 3.61 -4.40
N VAL A 4 -7.61 2.46 -3.84
CA VAL A 4 -6.84 1.22 -3.92
C VAL A 4 -6.79 0.73 -5.37
N GLU A 5 -7.93 0.74 -6.05
CA GLU A 5 -8.01 0.29 -7.45
C GLU A 5 -7.22 1.22 -8.37
N ASP A 6 -7.32 2.54 -8.15
CA ASP A 6 -6.56 3.53 -8.93
C ASP A 6 -5.05 3.28 -8.80
N LEU A 7 -4.56 3.03 -7.57
CA LEU A 7 -3.16 2.73 -7.36
C LEU A 7 -2.76 1.44 -8.06
N ARG A 8 -3.57 0.40 -7.94
CA ARG A 8 -3.27 -0.89 -8.57
C ARG A 8 -3.17 -0.76 -10.08
N HIS A 9 -4.07 -0.01 -10.71
CA HIS A 9 -4.03 0.25 -12.15
C HIS A 9 -2.78 1.04 -12.54
N THR A 10 -2.48 2.11 -11.79
CA THR A 10 -1.36 2.99 -12.11
C THR A 10 -0.02 2.26 -11.97
N VAL A 11 0.18 1.53 -10.87
CA VAL A 11 1.39 0.75 -10.65
C VAL A 11 1.43 -0.45 -11.59
N GLY A 12 0.28 -1.10 -11.80
CA GLY A 12 0.19 -2.26 -12.69
C GLY A 12 0.59 -1.94 -14.13
N ALA A 13 0.31 -0.72 -14.60
CA ALA A 13 0.72 -0.30 -15.93
C ALA A 13 2.24 -0.35 -16.11
N THR A 14 3.01 -0.10 -15.05
CA THR A 14 4.48 -0.15 -15.11
C THR A 14 5.02 -1.57 -15.26
N LEU A 15 4.25 -2.57 -14.86
CA LEU A 15 4.64 -3.98 -15.01
C LEU A 15 4.70 -4.42 -16.47
N ARG A 16 4.01 -3.69 -17.36
CA ARG A 16 3.96 -4.00 -18.79
C ARG A 16 5.13 -3.36 -19.54
N ILE A 17 5.90 -2.50 -18.90
CA ILE A 17 7.04 -1.83 -19.52
C ILE A 17 8.20 -2.83 -19.54
N THR A 18 8.67 -3.17 -20.74
CA THR A 18 9.75 -4.15 -20.91
C THR A 18 11.13 -3.50 -20.92
N ASP A 19 11.20 -2.22 -21.28
CA ASP A 19 12.48 -1.48 -21.26
C ASP A 19 12.80 -1.06 -19.82
N GLU A 20 13.94 -1.50 -19.30
CA GLU A 20 14.33 -1.26 -17.92
C GLU A 20 14.53 0.21 -17.61
N THR A 21 15.07 0.99 -18.55
CA THR A 21 15.27 2.42 -18.36
C THR A 21 13.94 3.16 -18.26
N GLN A 22 12.99 2.83 -19.15
CA GLN A 22 11.66 3.42 -19.12
C GLN A 22 10.88 3.03 -17.87
N LYS A 23 11.00 1.77 -17.47
CA LYS A 23 10.35 1.27 -16.27
C LYS A 23 10.85 2.00 -15.02
N ARG A 24 12.17 2.17 -14.90
CA ARG A 24 12.77 2.90 -13.79
C ARG A 24 12.28 4.35 -13.76
N ALA A 25 12.26 5.04 -14.91
CA ALA A 25 11.79 6.42 -14.99
C ALA A 25 10.33 6.53 -14.58
N ALA A 26 9.47 5.62 -15.04
CA ALA A 26 8.05 5.60 -14.67
C ALA A 26 7.87 5.40 -13.17
N ARG A 27 8.62 4.48 -12.57
CA ARG A 27 8.50 4.20 -11.15
C ARG A 27 9.12 5.28 -10.28
N ASP A 28 10.20 5.92 -10.72
CA ASP A 28 10.76 7.08 -10.04
C ASP A 28 9.74 8.21 -9.98
N GLN A 29 9.00 8.44 -11.07
CA GLN A 29 7.96 9.45 -11.10
C GLN A 29 6.81 9.10 -10.17
N LEU A 30 6.38 7.83 -10.13
CA LEU A 30 5.36 7.37 -9.19
C LEU A 30 5.79 7.65 -7.75
N ALA A 31 7.04 7.35 -7.41
CA ALA A 31 7.56 7.52 -6.06
C ALA A 31 7.66 8.99 -5.66
N ARG A 32 7.90 9.89 -6.61
CA ARG A 32 8.02 11.33 -6.34
C ARG A 32 6.69 12.05 -6.27
N ASP A 33 5.75 11.69 -7.14
CA ASP A 33 4.51 12.46 -7.32
C ASP A 33 3.27 11.69 -6.93
N TYR A 34 3.00 10.59 -7.61
CA TYR A 34 1.72 9.88 -7.46
C TYR A 34 1.56 9.24 -6.09
N LEU A 35 2.56 8.45 -5.66
CA LEU A 35 2.45 7.68 -4.42
C LEU A 35 2.40 8.56 -3.17
N PRO A 36 3.23 9.61 -3.03
CA PRO A 36 3.10 10.50 -1.88
C PRO A 36 1.76 11.21 -1.85
N THR A 37 1.24 11.64 -3.00
CA THR A 37 -0.07 12.30 -3.09
C THR A 37 -1.18 11.32 -2.75
N TRP A 38 -1.13 10.11 -3.28
CA TRP A 38 -2.09 9.06 -2.96
C TRP A 38 -2.09 8.77 -1.46
N GLY A 39 -0.91 8.61 -0.87
CA GLY A 39 -0.76 8.36 0.55
C GLY A 39 -1.33 9.48 1.41
N THR A 40 -1.07 10.73 1.04
CA THR A 40 -1.60 11.90 1.74
C THR A 40 -3.13 11.94 1.66
N ASN A 41 -3.69 11.66 0.48
CA ASN A 41 -5.15 11.67 0.31
C ASN A 41 -5.82 10.57 1.14
N VAL A 42 -5.23 9.37 1.19
CA VAL A 42 -5.74 8.29 2.04
C VAL A 42 -5.58 8.66 3.51
N GLU A 43 -4.43 9.20 3.89
CA GLU A 43 -4.14 9.60 5.27
C GLU A 43 -5.17 10.60 5.78
N ASN A 44 -5.57 11.55 4.94
CA ASN A 44 -6.56 12.58 5.31
C ASN A 44 -7.96 12.00 5.54
N GLN A 45 -8.25 10.80 5.03
CA GLN A 45 -9.53 10.14 5.22
C GLN A 45 -9.52 9.15 6.39
N LEU A 46 -8.35 8.84 6.92
CA LEU A 46 -8.23 7.95 8.08
C LEU A 46 -8.44 8.75 9.36
N THR A 47 -8.92 8.05 10.40
CA THR A 47 -9.12 8.62 11.73
C THR A 47 -8.07 8.09 12.69
N ASP A 48 -8.18 8.45 13.98
CA ASP A 48 -7.29 7.92 15.00
C ASP A 48 -7.64 6.50 15.43
N GLN A 49 -8.67 5.91 14.82
CA GLN A 49 -9.05 4.52 15.08
C GLN A 49 -8.05 3.54 14.42
N PRO A 50 -7.97 2.29 14.93
CA PRO A 50 -7.03 1.30 14.38
C PRO A 50 -7.31 0.94 12.92
N PHE A 51 -8.57 1.00 12.49
CA PHE A 51 -9.00 0.63 11.15
C PHE A 51 -9.80 1.75 10.49
N VAL A 52 -9.99 1.63 9.19
CA VAL A 52 -10.70 2.66 8.41
C VAL A 52 -12.12 2.92 8.94
N GLY A 53 -12.84 1.88 9.28
CA GLY A 53 -14.21 1.97 9.78
C GLY A 53 -14.36 2.07 11.28
N GLY A 54 -13.25 2.19 12.04
CA GLY A 54 -13.28 2.25 13.50
C GLY A 54 -12.35 1.22 14.14
N ASP A 55 -12.91 0.41 15.06
CA ASP A 55 -12.14 -0.59 15.80
C ASP A 55 -12.34 -2.02 15.28
N THR A 56 -13.07 -2.17 14.16
CA THR A 56 -13.36 -3.48 13.56
C THR A 56 -12.69 -3.59 12.20
N LEU A 57 -12.04 -4.73 11.95
CA LEU A 57 -11.39 -5.02 10.67
C LEU A 57 -12.42 -5.21 9.56
N HIS A 58 -12.20 -4.53 8.44
CA HIS A 58 -13.03 -4.65 7.23
C HIS A 58 -12.16 -4.98 6.02
N VAL A 59 -12.81 -5.32 4.90
CA VAL A 59 -12.11 -5.66 3.65
C VAL A 59 -11.21 -4.53 3.18
N VAL A 60 -11.64 -3.28 3.33
CA VAL A 60 -10.83 -2.13 2.91
C VAL A 60 -9.51 -2.03 3.68
N ASP A 61 -9.51 -2.42 4.96
CA ASP A 61 -8.28 -2.44 5.76
C ASP A 61 -7.29 -3.46 5.20
N ILE A 62 -7.77 -4.62 4.80
CA ILE A 62 -6.95 -5.67 4.20
C ILE A 62 -6.39 -5.19 2.86
N LYS A 63 -7.19 -4.50 2.05
CA LYS A 63 -6.72 -3.94 0.78
C LYS A 63 -5.60 -2.92 0.98
N LEU A 64 -5.75 -2.02 1.95
CA LEU A 64 -4.71 -1.05 2.28
C LEU A 64 -3.44 -1.74 2.79
N TYR A 65 -3.60 -2.76 3.63
CA TYR A 65 -2.48 -3.56 4.11
C TYR A 65 -1.70 -4.18 2.94
N MET A 66 -2.40 -4.79 1.98
CA MET A 66 -1.76 -5.42 0.84
C MET A 66 -0.99 -4.41 -0.02
N ILE A 67 -1.55 -3.22 -0.22
CA ILE A 67 -0.90 -2.16 -0.97
C ILE A 67 0.39 -1.71 -0.26
N VAL A 68 0.33 -1.42 1.03
CA VAL A 68 1.51 -0.99 1.79
C VAL A 68 2.58 -2.10 1.78
N ARG A 69 2.16 -3.35 1.97
CA ARG A 69 3.07 -4.49 1.96
C ARG A 69 3.81 -4.62 0.62
N TRP A 70 3.13 -4.30 -0.47
CA TRP A 70 3.71 -4.36 -1.81
C TRP A 70 5.00 -3.54 -1.89
N PHE A 71 4.97 -2.34 -1.29
CA PHE A 71 6.13 -1.44 -1.31
C PHE A 71 7.13 -1.76 -0.21
N VAL A 72 6.65 -2.05 0.99
CA VAL A 72 7.52 -2.36 2.14
C VAL A 72 8.34 -3.62 1.89
N SER A 73 7.77 -4.62 1.22
CA SER A 73 8.46 -5.88 0.91
C SER A 73 9.43 -5.77 -0.27
N GLY A 74 9.45 -4.64 -0.97
CA GLY A 74 10.33 -4.46 -2.13
C GLY A 74 9.83 -5.15 -3.39
N THR A 75 8.57 -5.59 -3.42
CA THR A 75 7.97 -6.25 -4.58
C THR A 75 7.92 -5.32 -5.81
N VAL A 76 7.75 -4.02 -5.59
CA VAL A 76 7.75 -3.03 -6.66
C VAL A 76 9.16 -2.45 -6.79
N ASP A 77 9.86 -2.85 -7.84
CA ASP A 77 11.24 -2.39 -8.09
C ASP A 77 11.28 -0.88 -8.31
N HIS A 78 12.38 -0.26 -7.94
CA HIS A 78 12.66 1.17 -8.15
C HIS A 78 11.78 2.11 -7.32
N VAL A 79 10.93 1.60 -6.45
CA VAL A 79 10.16 2.40 -5.50
C VAL A 79 10.68 2.13 -4.09
N PRO A 80 11.10 3.18 -3.35
CA PRO A 80 11.63 2.97 -1.99
C PRO A 80 10.57 2.36 -1.07
N PRO A 81 10.94 1.42 -0.19
CA PRO A 81 9.99 0.86 0.79
C PRO A 81 9.52 1.90 1.81
N THR A 82 10.16 3.07 1.85
CA THR A 82 9.81 4.17 2.75
C THR A 82 8.83 5.17 2.14
N VAL A 83 8.28 4.88 0.96
CA VAL A 83 7.45 5.82 0.19
C VAL A 83 6.23 6.33 0.97
N PHE A 84 5.72 5.56 1.94
CA PHE A 84 4.58 5.96 2.77
C PHE A 84 4.96 6.31 4.21
N ASP A 85 6.25 6.57 4.49
CA ASP A 85 6.68 6.87 5.86
C ASP A 85 6.05 8.14 6.44
N HIS A 86 5.61 9.06 5.59
CA HIS A 86 4.91 10.27 6.02
C HIS A 86 3.44 10.03 6.40
N CYS A 87 2.92 8.82 6.21
CA CYS A 87 1.51 8.48 6.44
C CYS A 87 1.37 7.66 7.71
N ALA A 88 1.35 8.33 8.87
CA ALA A 88 1.33 7.67 10.17
C ALA A 88 0.09 6.80 10.38
N LYS A 89 -1.10 7.30 9.96
CA LYS A 89 -2.34 6.55 10.12
C LYS A 89 -2.41 5.35 9.20
N LEU A 90 -1.92 5.49 7.96
CA LEU A 90 -1.84 4.39 7.02
C LEU A 90 -0.89 3.30 7.55
N LYS A 91 0.24 3.68 8.12
CA LYS A 91 1.17 2.74 8.74
C LYS A 91 0.55 2.05 9.95
N ARG A 92 -0.29 2.76 10.70
CA ARG A 92 -1.04 2.17 11.81
C ARG A 92 -1.98 1.08 11.31
N VAL A 93 -2.77 1.36 10.28
CA VAL A 93 -3.67 0.37 9.69
C VAL A 93 -2.88 -0.85 9.23
N TYR A 94 -1.77 -0.64 8.56
CA TYR A 94 -0.89 -1.73 8.13
C TYR A 94 -0.46 -2.60 9.31
N ARG A 95 0.00 -1.98 10.39
CA ARG A 95 0.44 -2.70 11.59
C ARG A 95 -0.70 -3.44 12.26
N GLU A 96 -1.85 -2.78 12.44
CA GLU A 96 -3.00 -3.39 13.10
C GLU A 96 -3.54 -4.59 12.31
N VAL A 97 -3.57 -4.48 10.98
CA VAL A 97 -4.00 -5.61 10.14
C VAL A 97 -2.98 -6.75 10.24
N SER A 98 -1.68 -6.44 10.19
CA SER A 98 -0.64 -7.48 10.26
C SER A 98 -0.66 -8.23 11.58
N GLU A 99 -1.10 -7.59 12.65
CA GLU A 99 -1.16 -8.18 13.99
C GLU A 99 -2.51 -8.83 14.31
N HIS A 100 -3.51 -8.67 13.44
CA HIS A 100 -4.83 -9.25 13.66
C HIS A 100 -4.74 -10.78 13.61
N PRO A 101 -5.28 -11.50 14.62
CA PRO A 101 -5.11 -12.96 14.70
C PRO A 101 -5.61 -13.72 13.49
N GLY A 102 -6.77 -13.31 12.94
CA GLY A 102 -7.33 -13.93 11.74
C GLY A 102 -6.44 -13.72 10.50
N VAL A 103 -5.86 -12.53 10.37
CA VAL A 103 -4.96 -12.22 9.27
C VAL A 103 -3.65 -12.98 9.40
N LYS A 104 -3.09 -13.06 10.59
CA LYS A 104 -1.88 -13.85 10.85
C LYS A 104 -2.07 -15.32 10.49
N ALA A 105 -3.21 -15.89 10.87
CA ALA A 105 -3.52 -17.27 10.53
C ALA A 105 -3.62 -17.48 9.03
N TRP A 106 -4.28 -16.55 8.33
CA TRP A 106 -4.43 -16.61 6.88
C TRP A 106 -3.08 -16.47 6.17
N LEU A 107 -2.26 -15.50 6.59
CA LEU A 107 -0.93 -15.29 6.00
C LEU A 107 -0.04 -16.52 6.23
N GLY A 108 -0.11 -17.13 7.41
CA GLY A 108 0.66 -18.33 7.71
C GLY A 108 0.30 -19.51 6.82
N ARG A 109 -0.93 -19.56 6.28
CA ARG A 109 -1.37 -20.61 5.38
C ARG A 109 -1.00 -20.34 3.91
N THR A 110 -0.94 -19.07 3.51
CA THR A 110 -0.78 -18.69 2.11
C THR A 110 0.63 -18.22 1.77
N THR A 111 1.41 -17.78 2.76
CA THR A 111 2.77 -17.26 2.57
C THR A 111 3.76 -18.35 2.92
N ARG A 112 4.32 -18.96 1.93
CA ARG A 112 5.30 -20.03 2.11
C ARG A 112 6.52 -19.79 1.30
#